data_70f874a4d961e98fe94e6a8243344501
#
_entry.id   70f874a4d961e98fe94e6a8243344501
#
_cell.length_a   1.000
_cell.length_b   1.000
_cell.length_c   1.000
_cell.angle_alpha   90.00
_cell.angle_beta   90.00
_cell.angle_gamma   90.00
#
_symmetry.space_group_name_H-M   'P 1'
#
loop_
_entity.id
_entity.type
_entity.pdbx_description
1 polymer ?
#
loop_
_entity_poly.entity_id
_entity_poly.type
_entity_poly.pdbx_seq_one_letter_code
_entity_poly.pdbx_strand_id
1 'polypeptide(L)'
;MDYAQPLAFFAHILEQKRLVTALEGNASVIDRQTGLTYVTPSGRMKLLLEKEDICVMNAAGEQIGGRGRRSSEYLLHEAVYQARPDVTAVVHSHCPFLTAYALRYQNFDVPETCSLREVFTHFT
;
A
#
# COMPACT_ATOMS: atom_id res chain seq x y z
N MET A 1 4.04 -18.11 -2.14
CA MET A 1 4.29 -17.89 -0.67
C MET A 1 3.06 -17.24 -0.08
N ASP A 2 2.65 -17.55 1.17
CA ASP A 2 1.54 -16.83 1.83
C ASP A 2 2.08 -15.54 2.47
N TYR A 3 1.65 -14.39 1.95
CA TYR A 3 2.06 -13.06 2.44
C TYR A 3 1.08 -12.45 3.44
N ALA A 4 -0.01 -13.12 3.80
CA ALA A 4 -1.02 -12.55 4.70
C ALA A 4 -0.46 -12.23 6.08
N GLN A 5 0.26 -13.16 6.72
CA GLN A 5 0.87 -12.93 8.03
C GLN A 5 1.95 -11.85 8.00
N PRO A 6 2.93 -11.86 7.06
CA PRO A 6 3.91 -10.78 6.95
C PRO A 6 3.25 -9.41 6.72
N LEU A 7 2.24 -9.32 5.86
CA LEU A 7 1.57 -8.04 5.56
C LEU A 7 0.82 -7.49 6.78
N ALA A 8 0.11 -8.34 7.54
CA ALA A 8 -0.53 -7.93 8.79
C ALA A 8 0.50 -7.38 9.78
N PHE A 9 1.61 -8.08 9.96
CA PHE A 9 2.70 -7.63 10.84
C PHE A 9 3.28 -6.28 10.41
N PHE A 10 3.57 -6.09 9.11
CA PHE A 10 4.08 -4.81 8.61
C PHE A 10 3.04 -3.68 8.72
N ALA A 11 1.75 -3.97 8.58
CA ALA A 11 0.70 -2.98 8.79
C ALA A 11 0.70 -2.45 10.24
N HIS A 12 0.94 -3.31 11.24
CA HIS A 12 1.15 -2.91 12.64
C HIS A 12 2.34 -1.94 12.77
N ILE A 13 3.49 -2.29 12.15
CA ILE A 13 4.69 -1.44 12.18
C ILE A 13 4.42 -0.07 11.54
N LEU A 14 3.74 -0.03 10.40
CA LEU A 14 3.41 1.23 9.71
C LEU A 14 2.59 2.16 10.61
N GLU A 15 1.58 1.62 11.32
CA GLU A 15 0.78 2.42 12.26
C GLU A 15 1.59 2.83 13.49
N GLN A 16 2.37 1.94 14.10
CA GLN A 16 3.25 2.25 15.23
C GLN A 16 4.27 3.34 14.91
N LYS A 17 4.78 3.35 13.67
CA LYS A 17 5.71 4.38 13.18
C LYS A 17 5.01 5.64 12.67
N ARG A 18 3.67 5.72 12.77
CA ARG A 18 2.86 6.85 12.32
C ARG A 18 3.03 7.18 10.83
N LEU A 19 3.35 6.18 10.02
CA LEU A 19 3.40 6.30 8.56
C LEU A 19 2.00 6.18 7.95
N VAL A 20 1.10 5.49 8.63
CA VAL A 20 -0.34 5.42 8.36
C VAL A 20 -1.10 5.66 9.66
N THR A 21 -2.40 5.97 9.58
CA THR A 21 -3.27 6.01 10.75
C THR A 21 -3.99 4.66 10.95
N ALA A 22 -4.74 4.53 12.04
CA ALA A 22 -5.51 3.32 12.30
C ALA A 22 -6.41 2.92 11.12
N LEU A 23 -7.05 3.89 10.46
CA LEU A 23 -8.03 3.65 9.39
C LEU A 23 -7.55 4.11 8.01
N GLU A 24 -6.64 5.11 7.93
CA GLU A 24 -6.13 5.65 6.69
C GLU A 24 -4.81 5.00 6.29
N GLY A 25 -4.56 5.01 4.97
CA GLY A 25 -3.43 4.32 4.39
C GLY A 25 -3.68 2.81 4.26
N ASN A 26 -2.94 2.19 3.39
CA ASN A 26 -3.07 0.77 3.09
C ASN A 26 -1.75 0.24 2.50
N ALA A 27 -1.62 -1.06 2.50
CA ALA A 27 -0.44 -1.74 1.96
C ALA A 27 -0.86 -3.01 1.22
N SER A 28 -0.05 -3.39 0.23
CA SER A 28 -0.24 -4.64 -0.49
C SER A 28 1.09 -5.27 -0.88
N VAL A 29 1.04 -6.56 -1.16
CA VAL A 29 2.15 -7.35 -1.71
C VAL A 29 1.59 -8.22 -2.83
N ILE A 30 2.25 -8.25 -3.98
CA ILE A 30 1.94 -9.17 -5.07
C ILE A 30 2.94 -10.33 -5.10
N ASP A 31 2.42 -11.55 -5.17
CA ASP A 31 3.19 -12.73 -5.52
C ASP A 31 3.22 -12.88 -7.04
N ARG A 32 4.32 -12.52 -7.66
CA ARG A 32 4.49 -12.58 -9.12
C ARG A 32 4.47 -14.00 -9.68
N GLN A 33 4.70 -15.02 -8.86
CA GLN A 33 4.67 -16.43 -9.31
C GLN A 33 3.23 -16.94 -9.43
N THR A 34 2.38 -16.55 -8.48
CA THR A 34 0.97 -17.00 -8.44
C THR A 34 0.00 -15.99 -9.03
N GLY A 35 0.41 -14.72 -9.19
CA GLY A 35 -0.44 -13.61 -9.58
C GLY A 35 -1.40 -13.16 -8.48
N LEU A 36 -1.25 -13.67 -7.25
CA LEU A 36 -2.09 -13.27 -6.13
C LEU A 36 -1.60 -11.97 -5.52
N THR A 37 -2.52 -11.07 -5.21
CA THR A 37 -2.23 -9.83 -4.47
C THR A 37 -2.88 -9.89 -3.09
N TYR A 38 -2.06 -9.69 -2.08
CA TYR A 38 -2.48 -9.56 -0.68
C TYR A 38 -2.61 -8.08 -0.36
N VAL A 39 -3.74 -7.64 0.20
CA VAL A 39 -3.99 -6.22 0.50
C VAL A 39 -4.68 -6.07 1.85
N THR A 40 -4.30 -5.02 2.58
CA THR A 40 -4.96 -4.68 3.84
C THR A 40 -6.44 -4.36 3.62
N PRO A 41 -7.33 -4.79 4.54
CA PRO A 41 -8.76 -4.53 4.42
C PRO A 41 -9.10 -3.06 4.66
N SER A 42 -10.24 -2.64 4.13
CA SER A 42 -10.84 -1.33 4.42
C SER A 42 -11.49 -1.30 5.80
N GLY A 43 -11.39 -0.16 6.49
CA GLY A 43 -12.12 0.09 7.74
C GLY A 43 -11.68 -0.77 8.94
N ARG A 44 -10.52 -1.37 8.89
CA ARG A 44 -9.92 -2.14 9.99
C ARG A 44 -8.71 -1.40 10.57
N MET A 45 -8.61 -1.38 11.89
CA MET A 45 -7.44 -0.82 12.60
C MET A 45 -6.21 -1.68 12.29
N LYS A 46 -5.13 -1.04 11.80
CA LYS A 46 -3.91 -1.75 11.40
C LYS A 46 -3.27 -2.53 12.54
N LEU A 47 -3.27 -1.98 13.77
CA LEU A 47 -2.72 -2.65 14.96
C LEU A 47 -3.48 -3.92 15.39
N LEU A 48 -4.71 -4.12 14.88
CA LEU A 48 -5.55 -5.27 15.22
C LEU A 48 -5.69 -6.25 14.06
N LEU A 49 -4.96 -6.05 12.96
CA LEU A 49 -5.04 -6.94 11.81
C LEU A 49 -4.43 -8.30 12.13
N GLU A 50 -5.17 -9.33 11.84
CA GLU A 50 -4.72 -10.71 11.81
C GLU A 50 -4.52 -11.16 10.36
N LYS A 51 -3.82 -12.25 10.13
CA LYS A 51 -3.59 -12.77 8.77
C LYS A 51 -4.91 -13.07 8.03
N GLU A 52 -5.93 -13.51 8.76
CA GLU A 52 -7.26 -13.82 8.25
C GLU A 52 -8.04 -12.59 7.77
N ASP A 53 -7.63 -11.39 8.20
CA ASP A 53 -8.24 -10.14 7.75
C ASP A 53 -7.68 -9.67 6.40
N ILE A 54 -6.47 -10.11 6.06
CA ILE A 54 -5.81 -9.71 4.81
C ILE A 54 -6.58 -10.26 3.61
N CYS A 55 -7.01 -9.35 2.75
CA CYS A 55 -7.74 -9.72 1.54
C CYS A 55 -6.79 -10.29 0.49
N VAL A 56 -7.19 -11.40 -0.13
CA VAL A 56 -6.44 -12.05 -1.20
C VAL A 56 -7.19 -11.85 -2.51
N MET A 57 -6.55 -11.23 -3.47
CA MET A 57 -7.10 -10.93 -4.79
C MET A 57 -6.46 -11.84 -5.83
N ASN A 58 -7.24 -12.34 -6.77
CA ASN A 58 -6.73 -13.05 -7.93
C ASN A 58 -6.33 -12.08 -9.07
N ALA A 59 -5.75 -12.59 -10.14
CA ALA A 59 -5.34 -11.81 -11.30
C ALA A 59 -6.51 -11.13 -12.06
N ALA A 60 -7.75 -11.57 -11.83
CA ALA A 60 -8.96 -10.96 -12.38
C ALA A 60 -9.49 -9.81 -11.51
N GLY A 61 -8.82 -9.49 -10.38
CA GLY A 61 -9.26 -8.46 -9.44
C GLY A 61 -10.40 -8.90 -8.52
N GLU A 62 -10.68 -10.21 -8.43
CA GLU A 62 -11.70 -10.77 -7.55
C GLU A 62 -11.09 -11.13 -6.20
N GLN A 63 -11.81 -10.82 -5.12
CA GLN A 63 -11.41 -11.23 -3.79
C GLN A 63 -11.74 -12.70 -3.57
N ILE A 64 -10.71 -13.51 -3.35
CA ILE A 64 -10.82 -14.96 -3.14
C ILE A 64 -10.51 -15.39 -1.71
N GLY A 65 -10.06 -14.46 -0.86
CA GLY A 65 -9.74 -14.74 0.55
C GLY A 65 -9.77 -13.48 1.42
N GLY A 66 -9.69 -13.71 2.73
CA GLY A 66 -9.76 -12.66 3.75
C GLY A 66 -11.17 -12.38 4.27
N ARG A 67 -11.29 -12.05 5.57
CA ARG A 67 -12.58 -11.80 6.25
C ARG A 67 -13.13 -10.40 6.00
N GLY A 68 -12.28 -9.45 5.56
CA GLY A 68 -12.64 -8.07 5.35
C GLY A 68 -12.99 -7.76 3.90
N ARG A 69 -13.50 -6.56 3.67
CA ARG A 69 -13.61 -5.99 2.33
C ARG A 69 -12.26 -5.38 1.96
N ARG A 70 -11.75 -5.62 0.74
CA ARG A 70 -10.50 -5.03 0.26
C ARG A 70 -10.52 -3.51 0.36
N SER A 71 -9.34 -2.89 0.49
CA SER A 71 -9.21 -1.44 0.41
C SER A 71 -9.88 -0.88 -0.84
N SER A 72 -10.55 0.26 -0.73
CA SER A 72 -11.11 0.99 -1.87
C SER A 72 -10.01 1.44 -2.84
N GLU A 73 -8.79 1.61 -2.36
CA GLU A 73 -7.63 2.07 -3.13
C GLU A 73 -6.82 0.92 -3.76
N TYR A 74 -7.34 -0.31 -3.71
CA TYR A 74 -6.72 -1.46 -4.36
C TYR A 74 -6.40 -1.21 -5.85
N LEU A 75 -7.27 -0.49 -6.56
CA LEU A 75 -7.06 -0.18 -7.98
C LEU A 75 -5.80 0.69 -8.21
N LEU A 76 -5.45 1.56 -7.27
CA LEU A 76 -4.20 2.31 -7.31
C LEU A 76 -2.99 1.36 -7.21
N HIS A 77 -3.04 0.39 -6.28
CA HIS A 77 -1.98 -0.61 -6.14
C HIS A 77 -1.84 -1.48 -7.39
N GLU A 78 -2.97 -1.90 -7.95
CA GLU A 78 -3.01 -2.68 -9.19
C GLU A 78 -2.38 -1.92 -10.35
N ALA A 79 -2.70 -0.62 -10.53
CA ALA A 79 -2.10 0.23 -11.54
C ALA A 79 -0.57 0.34 -11.38
N VAL A 80 -0.08 0.46 -10.14
CA VAL A 80 1.38 0.46 -9.87
C VAL A 80 2.00 -0.87 -10.28
N TYR A 81 1.39 -2.00 -9.92
CA TYR A 81 1.90 -3.33 -10.29
C TYR A 81 1.90 -3.59 -11.80
N GLN A 82 0.96 -3.01 -12.53
CA GLN A 82 0.91 -3.08 -14.00
C GLN A 82 1.98 -2.21 -14.64
N ALA A 83 2.17 -0.98 -14.13
CA ALA A 83 3.18 -0.05 -14.65
C ALA A 83 4.61 -0.44 -14.28
N ARG A 84 4.82 -1.13 -13.16
CA ARG A 84 6.12 -1.48 -12.59
C ARG A 84 6.20 -2.98 -12.27
N PRO A 85 6.51 -3.83 -13.25
CA PRO A 85 6.63 -5.28 -13.04
C PRO A 85 7.72 -5.70 -12.05
N ASP A 86 8.71 -4.84 -11.80
CA ASP A 86 9.79 -4.99 -10.83
C ASP A 86 9.35 -4.74 -9.38
N VAL A 87 8.23 -4.03 -9.17
CA VAL A 87 7.69 -3.72 -7.84
C VAL A 87 6.84 -4.89 -7.33
N THR A 88 7.06 -5.31 -6.10
CA THR A 88 6.31 -6.40 -5.44
C THR A 88 5.52 -5.97 -4.22
N ALA A 89 5.72 -4.73 -3.73
CA ALA A 89 4.97 -4.18 -2.60
C ALA A 89 4.63 -2.71 -2.84
N VAL A 90 3.45 -2.30 -2.38
CA VAL A 90 2.99 -0.90 -2.43
C VAL A 90 2.49 -0.51 -1.05
N VAL A 91 2.91 0.67 -0.58
CA VAL A 91 2.38 1.31 0.63
C VAL A 91 1.81 2.66 0.22
N HIS A 92 0.52 2.86 0.50
CA HIS A 92 -0.13 4.15 0.37
C HIS A 92 -0.30 4.78 1.76
N SER A 93 0.19 6.00 1.93
CA SER A 93 0.12 6.73 3.19
C SER A 93 -0.33 8.17 2.96
N HIS A 94 -0.97 8.77 3.97
CA HIS A 94 -1.34 10.18 3.99
C HIS A 94 -0.31 10.95 4.84
N CYS A 95 0.87 11.17 4.28
CA CYS A 95 1.93 11.90 4.97
C CYS A 95 1.52 13.37 5.21
N PRO A 96 1.36 13.85 6.47
CA PRO A 96 0.87 15.19 6.75
C PRO A 96 1.73 16.30 6.10
N PHE A 97 3.04 16.13 6.11
CA PHE A 97 3.96 17.12 5.53
C PHE A 97 3.87 17.19 4.01
N LEU A 98 3.79 16.02 3.33
CA LEU A 98 3.62 15.98 1.88
C LEU A 98 2.25 16.50 1.46
N THR A 99 1.20 16.18 2.21
CA THR A 99 -0.15 16.69 1.97
C THR A 99 -0.19 18.22 2.14
N ALA A 100 0.39 18.75 3.22
CA ALA A 100 0.47 20.19 3.44
C ALA A 100 1.28 20.89 2.34
N TYR A 101 2.37 20.29 1.89
CA TYR A 101 3.17 20.81 0.77
C TYR A 101 2.35 20.82 -0.52
N ALA A 102 1.68 19.73 -0.87
CA ALA A 102 0.86 19.62 -2.07
C ALA A 102 -0.33 20.60 -2.09
N LEU A 103 -0.92 20.91 -0.92
CA LEU A 103 -1.97 21.92 -0.79
C LEU A 103 -1.47 23.34 -1.04
N ARG A 104 -0.19 23.60 -0.72
CA ARG A 104 0.42 24.92 -0.89
C ARG A 104 0.98 25.13 -2.30
N TYR A 105 1.54 24.10 -2.90
CA TYR A 105 2.25 24.16 -4.18
C TYR A 105 1.58 23.23 -5.19
N GLN A 106 1.29 23.78 -6.38
CA GLN A 106 0.64 22.99 -7.44
C GLN A 106 1.57 21.95 -8.09
N ASN A 107 2.89 22.19 -8.01
CA ASN A 107 3.92 21.30 -8.51
C ASN A 107 4.75 20.76 -7.36
N PHE A 108 5.05 19.47 -7.38
CA PHE A 108 5.90 18.83 -6.40
C PHE A 108 7.33 18.72 -6.95
N ASP A 109 8.14 19.75 -6.72
CA ASP A 109 9.56 19.69 -7.00
C ASP A 109 10.30 19.04 -5.83
N VAL A 110 10.81 17.84 -6.05
CA VAL A 110 11.66 17.16 -5.05
C VAL A 110 13.04 17.82 -5.08
N PRO A 111 13.51 18.42 -3.96
CA PRO A 111 14.84 19.04 -3.91
C PRO A 111 15.92 18.06 -4.34
N GLU A 112 16.94 18.55 -5.06
CA GLU A 112 18.07 17.72 -5.52
C GLU A 112 18.83 17.01 -4.39
N THR A 113 18.79 17.59 -3.19
CA THR A 113 19.39 17.03 -1.99
C THR A 113 18.54 15.97 -1.30
N CYS A 114 17.32 15.71 -1.80
CA CYS A 114 16.44 14.71 -1.22
C CYS A 114 16.85 13.31 -1.70
N SER A 115 17.19 12.44 -0.77
CA SER A 115 17.52 11.01 -1.06
C SER A 115 16.36 10.22 -1.67
N LEU A 116 15.14 10.77 -1.65
CA LEU A 116 13.94 10.18 -2.27
C LEU A 116 13.76 10.58 -3.75
N ARG A 117 14.61 11.45 -4.30
CA ARG A 117 14.50 11.90 -5.70
C ARG A 117 14.47 10.72 -6.69
N GLU A 118 15.31 9.72 -6.46
CA GLU A 118 15.35 8.51 -7.31
C GLU A 118 14.02 7.75 -7.34
N VAL A 119 13.27 7.79 -6.23
CA VAL A 119 11.96 7.14 -6.14
C VAL A 119 10.91 7.91 -6.95
N PHE A 120 10.96 9.25 -6.93
CA PHE A 120 9.96 10.10 -7.61
C PHE A 120 10.21 10.25 -9.11
N THR A 121 11.45 10.19 -9.60
CA THR A 121 11.75 10.29 -11.04
C THR A 121 11.24 9.11 -11.87
N HIS A 122 10.78 8.04 -11.25
CA HIS A 122 10.20 6.90 -11.93
C HIS A 122 8.67 6.95 -12.08
N PHE A 123 8.01 7.99 -11.57
CA PHE A 123 6.55 8.18 -11.62
C PHE A 123 6.07 9.31 -12.55
N THR A 124 6.96 9.91 -13.33
CA THR A 124 6.63 10.95 -14.33
C THR A 124 6.62 10.40 -15.76
#